data_43cdc9c0a0fe37da6aa37c156365e6fe
#
_entry.id   43cdc9c0a0fe37da6aa37c156365e6fe
#
_cell.length_a   1.000
_cell.length_b   1.000
_cell.length_c   1.000
_cell.angle_alpha   90.00
_cell.angle_beta   90.00
_cell.angle_gamma   90.00
#
_symmetry.space_group_name_H-M   'P 1'
#
loop_
_entity.id
_entity.type
_entity.pdbx_description
1 polymer ?
#
loop_
_entity_poly.entity_id
_entity_poly.type
_entity_poly.pdbx_seq_one_letter_code
_entity_poly.pdbx_strand_id
1 'polypeptide(L)'
;MAAGDYQVSLQHGLPRTIAAVRARLPVQRVKFVFRDYLDQVYAAGRAGSVALDGQNVFVYQRVPDQADDADVAFGVGTRGPFAPVGDVQPVDLPVGEVAMTTHWGDYSGLAAAHSAVIEWCRGHGHRLSGTRWEVYGHWTDDPAKLRTDVYYLLA
;
A
#
# COMPACT_ATOMS: atom_id res chain seq x y z
N MET A 1 9.25 -16.65 -8.16
CA MET A 1 10.28 -16.36 -7.16
C MET A 1 9.86 -16.96 -5.83
N ALA A 2 10.73 -17.69 -5.17
CA ALA A 2 10.43 -18.28 -3.87
C ALA A 2 10.48 -17.21 -2.76
N ALA A 3 9.72 -17.44 -1.67
CA ALA A 3 9.71 -16.53 -0.54
C ALA A 3 11.11 -16.27 0.05
N GLY A 4 12.00 -17.29 0.01
CA GLY A 4 13.37 -17.15 0.50
C GLY A 4 14.26 -16.22 -0.31
N ASP A 5 13.84 -15.81 -1.51
CA ASP A 5 14.61 -14.90 -2.36
C ASP A 5 14.41 -13.44 -1.98
N TYR A 6 13.45 -13.13 -1.12
CA TYR A 6 13.18 -11.77 -0.66
C TYR A 6 14.03 -11.43 0.55
N GLN A 7 14.61 -10.26 0.53
CA GLN A 7 15.30 -9.72 1.70
C GLN A 7 14.35 -8.83 2.49
N VAL A 8 14.07 -9.23 3.72
CA VAL A 8 13.20 -8.50 4.62
C VAL A 8 14.04 -7.71 5.60
N SER A 9 13.72 -6.45 5.79
CA SER A 9 14.42 -5.56 6.72
C SER A 9 13.46 -4.84 7.64
N LEU A 10 13.94 -4.49 8.84
CA LEU A 10 13.23 -3.59 9.74
C LEU A 10 13.57 -2.16 9.40
N GLN A 11 12.57 -1.30 9.38
CA GLN A 11 12.74 0.13 9.14
C GLN A 11 11.82 0.90 10.08
N HIS A 12 12.13 2.16 10.30
CA HIS A 12 11.23 3.08 10.99
C HIS A 12 10.47 3.89 9.96
N GLY A 13 9.14 3.79 9.98
CA GLY A 13 8.29 4.51 9.03
C GLY A 13 8.38 6.01 9.22
N LEU A 14 8.57 6.74 8.12
CA LEU A 14 8.56 8.19 8.12
C LEU A 14 7.14 8.72 7.91
N PRO A 15 6.81 9.90 8.48
CA PRO A 15 5.51 10.51 8.22
C PRO A 15 5.30 10.75 6.73
N ARG A 16 4.14 10.36 6.23
CA ARG A 16 3.74 10.60 4.84
C ARG A 16 2.23 10.71 4.76
N THR A 17 1.75 11.66 3.99
CA THR A 17 0.32 11.81 3.71
C THR A 17 0.05 11.45 2.26
N ILE A 18 -1.03 10.70 2.05
CA ILE A 18 -1.53 10.38 0.71
C ILE A 18 -2.93 10.97 0.54
N ALA A 19 -3.30 11.23 -0.72
CA ALA A 19 -4.68 11.55 -1.08
C ALA A 19 -5.36 10.24 -1.45
N ALA A 20 -6.43 9.88 -0.77
CA ALA A 20 -7.01 8.55 -0.92
C ALA A 20 -8.52 8.54 -0.82
N VAL A 21 -9.12 7.52 -1.45
CA VAL A 21 -10.52 7.13 -1.25
C VAL A 21 -10.52 5.83 -0.46
N ARG A 22 -11.31 5.79 0.61
CA ARG A 22 -11.40 4.61 1.47
C ARG A 22 -12.60 3.75 1.09
N ALA A 23 -12.42 2.43 1.15
CA ALA A 23 -13.49 1.47 0.94
C ALA A 23 -13.25 0.23 1.78
N ARG A 24 -14.33 -0.37 2.26
CA ARG A 24 -14.29 -1.68 2.92
C ARG A 24 -14.77 -2.73 1.93
N LEU A 25 -13.95 -3.74 1.67
CA LEU A 25 -14.25 -4.76 0.68
C LEU A 25 -13.39 -6.01 0.91
N PRO A 26 -13.81 -7.16 0.33
CA PRO A 26 -12.93 -8.33 0.32
C PRO A 26 -11.62 -8.03 -0.43
N VAL A 27 -10.50 -8.48 0.13
CA VAL A 27 -9.17 -8.21 -0.45
C VAL A 27 -9.09 -8.73 -1.90
N GLN A 28 -9.74 -9.85 -2.19
CA GLN A 28 -9.72 -10.45 -3.53
C GLN A 28 -10.36 -9.55 -4.59
N ARG A 29 -11.20 -8.59 -4.19
CA ARG A 29 -11.88 -7.69 -5.12
C ARG A 29 -11.07 -6.45 -5.49
N VAL A 30 -10.00 -6.17 -4.75
CA VAL A 30 -9.19 -4.97 -4.97
C VAL A 30 -8.71 -4.88 -6.42
N LYS A 31 -8.21 -5.98 -6.98
CA LYS A 31 -7.68 -6.01 -8.35
C LYS A 31 -8.73 -5.69 -9.42
N PHE A 32 -10.01 -5.80 -9.12
CA PHE A 32 -11.10 -5.51 -10.05
C PHE A 32 -11.64 -4.10 -9.94
N VAL A 33 -11.45 -3.43 -8.79
CA VAL A 33 -12.11 -2.14 -8.51
C VAL A 33 -11.15 -1.00 -8.22
N PHE A 34 -9.85 -1.26 -8.03
CA PHE A 34 -8.91 -0.22 -7.59
C PHE A 34 -8.86 1.00 -8.51
N ARG A 35 -9.05 0.79 -9.82
CA ARG A 35 -8.99 1.89 -10.80
C ARG A 35 -10.09 2.91 -10.60
N ASP A 36 -11.29 2.47 -10.24
CA ASP A 36 -12.42 3.38 -10.01
C ASP A 36 -12.11 4.34 -8.87
N TYR A 37 -11.44 3.88 -7.83
CA TYR A 37 -11.04 4.71 -6.69
C TYR A 37 -9.85 5.61 -7.03
N LEU A 38 -8.83 5.07 -7.70
CA LEU A 38 -7.68 5.86 -8.11
C LEU A 38 -8.06 6.95 -9.10
N ASP A 39 -8.98 6.68 -10.00
CA ASP A 39 -9.44 7.69 -10.98
C ASP A 39 -10.00 8.91 -10.28
N GLN A 40 -10.69 8.74 -9.15
CA GLN A 40 -11.20 9.86 -8.36
C GLN A 40 -10.07 10.71 -7.79
N VAL A 41 -9.00 10.07 -7.30
CA VAL A 41 -7.84 10.76 -6.75
C VAL A 41 -7.13 11.56 -7.85
N TYR A 42 -6.88 10.93 -8.99
CA TYR A 42 -6.22 11.62 -10.10
C TYR A 42 -7.09 12.72 -10.69
N ALA A 43 -8.41 12.57 -10.68
CA ALA A 43 -9.31 13.65 -11.10
C ALA A 43 -9.19 14.87 -10.19
N ALA A 44 -9.08 14.67 -8.88
CA ALA A 44 -8.83 15.74 -7.93
C ALA A 44 -7.49 16.44 -8.20
N GLY A 45 -6.46 15.67 -8.57
CA GLY A 45 -5.17 16.21 -8.96
C GLY A 45 -5.27 17.09 -10.22
N ARG A 46 -5.94 16.59 -11.26
CA ARG A 46 -6.13 17.35 -12.50
C ARG A 46 -6.94 18.62 -12.30
N ALA A 47 -7.89 18.61 -11.35
CA ALA A 47 -8.69 19.79 -11.02
C ALA A 47 -7.91 20.82 -10.16
N GLY A 48 -6.69 20.51 -9.76
CA GLY A 48 -5.88 21.40 -8.93
C GLY A 48 -6.23 21.39 -7.44
N SER A 49 -7.09 20.46 -7.00
CA SER A 49 -7.49 20.36 -5.59
C SER A 49 -6.41 19.78 -4.70
N VAL A 50 -5.50 19.00 -5.26
CA VAL A 50 -4.37 18.39 -4.54
C VAL A 50 -3.17 18.26 -5.48
N ALA A 51 -1.97 18.49 -4.96
CA ALA A 51 -0.74 18.27 -5.71
C ALA A 51 -0.25 16.83 -5.46
N LEU A 52 -0.31 15.99 -6.49
CA LEU A 52 0.07 14.59 -6.41
C LEU A 52 1.51 14.39 -6.88
N ASP A 53 2.19 13.38 -6.30
CA ASP A 53 3.54 13.01 -6.73
C ASP A 53 3.56 11.87 -7.75
N GLY A 54 2.38 11.29 -8.07
CA GLY A 54 2.24 10.23 -9.04
C GLY A 54 2.55 8.83 -8.53
N GLN A 55 2.89 8.66 -7.26
CA GLN A 55 3.19 7.36 -6.68
C GLN A 55 1.96 6.77 -6.00
N ASN A 56 1.45 5.65 -6.52
CA ASN A 56 0.29 4.98 -5.94
C ASN A 56 0.67 4.27 -4.64
N VAL A 57 -0.18 4.40 -3.63
CA VAL A 57 -0.01 3.78 -2.32
C VAL A 57 -1.35 3.20 -1.87
N PHE A 58 -1.40 1.90 -1.62
CA PHE A 58 -2.60 1.24 -1.10
C PHE A 58 -2.35 0.81 0.33
N VAL A 59 -3.17 1.28 1.26
CA VAL A 59 -3.08 0.93 2.68
C VAL A 59 -4.23 0.00 3.04
N TYR A 60 -3.89 -1.14 3.64
CA TYR A 60 -4.84 -2.16 4.06
C TYR A 60 -4.85 -2.24 5.57
N GLN A 61 -6.04 -2.12 6.17
CA GLN A 61 -6.24 -2.34 7.60
C GLN A 61 -7.18 -3.51 7.81
N ARG A 62 -6.78 -4.42 8.69
CA ARG A 62 -7.61 -5.56 9.03
C ARG A 62 -8.90 -5.10 9.70
N VAL A 63 -10.01 -5.69 9.28
CA VAL A 63 -11.31 -5.46 9.91
C VAL A 63 -11.53 -6.54 10.97
N PRO A 64 -11.72 -6.18 12.25
CA PRO A 64 -12.01 -7.18 13.28
C PRO A 64 -13.25 -8.01 12.93
N ASP A 65 -13.17 -9.32 13.15
CA ASP A 65 -14.24 -10.30 12.91
C ASP A 65 -14.67 -10.47 11.44
N GLN A 66 -13.89 -9.91 10.49
CA GLN A 66 -14.16 -9.97 9.05
C GLN A 66 -12.86 -10.37 8.34
N ALA A 67 -12.48 -11.65 8.42
CA ALA A 67 -11.17 -12.12 7.98
C ALA A 67 -10.86 -11.84 6.51
N ASP A 68 -11.88 -11.87 5.64
CA ASP A 68 -11.70 -11.68 4.20
C ASP A 68 -11.74 -10.21 3.77
N ASP A 69 -12.28 -9.34 4.62
CA ASP A 69 -12.42 -7.92 4.32
C ASP A 69 -11.23 -7.12 4.83
N ALA A 70 -11.01 -5.99 4.20
CA ALA A 70 -10.07 -4.97 4.67
C ALA A 70 -10.68 -3.59 4.47
N ASP A 71 -10.29 -2.65 5.34
CA ASP A 71 -10.44 -1.24 5.06
C ASP A 71 -9.25 -0.82 4.21
N VAL A 72 -9.51 -0.41 2.98
CA VAL A 72 -8.46 -0.07 2.02
C VAL A 72 -8.51 1.42 1.71
N ALA A 73 -7.36 2.07 1.79
CA ALA A 73 -7.19 3.43 1.28
C ALA A 73 -6.45 3.33 -0.05
N PHE A 74 -7.16 3.67 -1.13
CA PHE A 74 -6.59 3.69 -2.47
C PHE A 74 -6.08 5.10 -2.73
N GLY A 75 -4.76 5.26 -2.74
CA GLY A 75 -4.20 6.59 -2.71
C GLY A 75 -3.01 6.85 -3.60
N VAL A 76 -2.64 8.11 -3.61
CA VAL A 76 -1.47 8.64 -4.33
C VAL A 76 -0.75 9.58 -3.37
N GLY A 77 0.57 9.55 -3.36
CA GLY A 77 1.36 10.45 -2.53
C GLY A 77 1.09 11.92 -2.87
N THR A 78 1.23 12.79 -1.89
CA THR A 78 0.98 14.23 -2.05
C THR A 78 2.27 15.02 -1.87
N ARG A 79 2.30 16.21 -2.53
CA ARG A 79 3.42 17.16 -2.41
C ARG A 79 3.16 18.25 -1.38
N GLY A 80 1.98 18.29 -0.80
CA GLY A 80 1.62 19.28 0.22
C GLY A 80 0.24 19.02 0.79
N PRO A 81 -0.15 19.75 1.84
CA PRO A 81 -1.46 19.58 2.47
C PRO A 81 -2.60 19.97 1.52
N PHE A 82 -3.75 19.37 1.71
CA PHE A 82 -4.97 19.67 0.95
C PHE A 82 -6.20 19.42 1.81
N ALA A 83 -7.31 20.06 1.46
CA ALA A 83 -8.60 19.83 2.09
C ALA A 83 -9.34 18.68 1.37
N PRO A 84 -10.15 17.90 2.09
CA PRO A 84 -10.96 16.86 1.44
C PRO A 84 -11.81 17.43 0.30
N VAL A 85 -11.90 16.65 -0.79
CA VAL A 85 -12.70 17.00 -1.95
C VAL A 85 -13.46 15.77 -2.42
N GLY A 86 -14.81 15.80 -2.36
CA GLY A 86 -15.60 14.61 -2.60
C GLY A 86 -15.21 13.50 -1.62
N ASP A 87 -14.98 12.31 -2.14
CA ASP A 87 -14.54 11.18 -1.34
C ASP A 87 -13.02 11.10 -1.17
N VAL A 88 -12.28 12.02 -1.77
CA VAL A 88 -10.81 12.08 -1.66
C VAL A 88 -10.44 12.84 -0.39
N GLN A 89 -9.65 12.19 0.47
CA GLN A 89 -9.27 12.76 1.75
C GLN A 89 -7.79 12.51 2.05
N PRO A 90 -7.18 13.34 2.91
CA PRO A 90 -5.83 13.06 3.38
C PRO A 90 -5.83 11.84 4.30
N VAL A 91 -4.88 10.95 4.09
CA VAL A 91 -4.66 9.76 4.92
C VAL A 91 -3.19 9.72 5.26
N ASP A 92 -2.88 9.69 6.56
CA ASP A 92 -1.50 9.58 7.00
C ASP A 92 -1.10 8.13 7.10
N LEU A 93 0.10 7.80 6.59
CA LEU A 93 0.69 6.48 6.80
C LEU A 93 1.10 6.36 8.26
N PRO A 94 0.96 5.15 8.85
CA PRO A 94 1.38 4.94 10.23
C PRO A 94 2.87 5.19 10.40
N VAL A 95 3.24 5.77 11.53
CA VAL A 95 4.64 5.92 11.96
C VAL A 95 4.94 4.85 13.00
N GLY A 96 6.06 4.15 12.84
CA GLY A 96 6.47 3.10 13.76
C GLY A 96 7.41 2.12 13.08
N GLU A 97 7.71 1.03 13.76
CA GLU A 97 8.55 0.00 13.19
C GLU A 97 7.80 -0.81 12.16
N VAL A 98 8.42 -1.03 11.02
CA VAL A 98 7.87 -1.81 9.92
C VAL A 98 8.86 -2.87 9.48
N ALA A 99 8.33 -4.01 9.03
CA ALA A 99 9.08 -4.98 8.26
C ALA A 99 8.72 -4.77 6.79
N MET A 100 9.73 -4.74 5.92
CA MET A 100 9.49 -4.46 4.51
C MET A 100 10.36 -5.31 3.61
N THR A 101 9.88 -5.48 2.39
CA THR A 101 10.66 -6.05 1.30
C THR A 101 10.28 -5.37 -0.02
N THR A 102 11.12 -5.55 -1.03
CA THR A 102 10.85 -5.04 -2.38
C THR A 102 10.60 -6.21 -3.31
N HIS A 103 9.51 -6.12 -4.06
CA HIS A 103 9.18 -7.05 -5.14
C HIS A 103 9.54 -6.41 -6.48
N TRP A 104 10.33 -7.13 -7.27
CA TRP A 104 10.63 -6.80 -8.65
C TRP A 104 9.92 -7.79 -9.55
N GLY A 105 9.13 -7.30 -10.47
CA GLY A 105 8.42 -8.13 -11.42
C GLY A 105 6.93 -7.85 -11.48
N ASP A 106 6.23 -8.72 -12.21
CA ASP A 106 4.79 -8.63 -12.40
C ASP A 106 4.05 -8.65 -11.05
N TYR A 107 2.95 -7.92 -10.99
CA TYR A 107 2.09 -7.86 -9.81
C TYR A 107 1.49 -9.23 -9.44
N SER A 108 1.38 -10.15 -10.39
CA SER A 108 0.93 -11.53 -10.09
C SER A 108 1.84 -12.26 -9.11
N GLY A 109 3.11 -11.86 -9.00
CA GLY A 109 4.08 -12.43 -8.06
C GLY A 109 4.08 -11.77 -6.69
N LEU A 110 3.25 -10.74 -6.48
CA LEU A 110 3.31 -9.91 -5.28
C LEU A 110 2.94 -10.68 -4.00
N ALA A 111 2.06 -11.69 -4.11
CA ALA A 111 1.68 -12.51 -2.96
C ALA A 111 2.88 -13.20 -2.30
N ALA A 112 3.89 -13.59 -3.08
CA ALA A 112 5.09 -14.21 -2.54
C ALA A 112 5.91 -13.23 -1.67
N ALA A 113 5.93 -11.95 -2.05
CA ALA A 113 6.59 -10.92 -1.24
C ALA A 113 5.88 -10.73 0.11
N HIS A 114 4.55 -10.71 0.10
CA HIS A 114 3.78 -10.64 1.35
C HIS A 114 4.05 -11.84 2.25
N SER A 115 4.04 -13.03 1.70
CA SER A 115 4.34 -14.25 2.46
C SER A 115 5.73 -14.20 3.06
N ALA A 116 6.72 -13.70 2.32
CA ALA A 116 8.10 -13.60 2.81
C ALA A 116 8.19 -12.69 4.03
N VAL A 117 7.51 -11.55 4.03
CA VAL A 117 7.51 -10.63 5.18
C VAL A 117 6.83 -11.28 6.39
N ILE A 118 5.67 -11.91 6.18
CA ILE A 118 4.91 -12.54 7.26
C ILE A 118 5.73 -13.66 7.91
N GLU A 119 6.35 -14.52 7.09
CA GLU A 119 7.17 -15.63 7.59
C GLU A 119 8.42 -15.14 8.30
N TRP A 120 9.06 -14.10 7.77
CA TRP A 120 10.22 -13.49 8.40
C TRP A 120 9.87 -12.95 9.80
N CYS A 121 8.75 -12.23 9.90
CA CYS A 121 8.28 -11.70 11.18
C CYS A 121 8.00 -12.81 12.19
N ARG A 122 7.34 -13.87 11.74
CA ARG A 122 7.05 -15.02 12.60
C ARG A 122 8.33 -15.67 13.11
N GLY A 123 9.32 -15.86 12.23
CA GLY A 123 10.60 -16.48 12.59
C GLY A 123 11.47 -15.63 13.52
N HIS A 124 11.26 -14.32 13.53
CA HIS A 124 12.03 -13.38 14.36
C HIS A 124 11.24 -12.87 15.58
N GLY A 125 10.06 -13.43 15.85
CA GLY A 125 9.28 -13.07 17.03
C GLY A 125 8.59 -11.72 16.94
N HIS A 126 8.40 -11.17 15.76
CA HIS A 126 7.68 -9.90 15.57
C HIS A 126 6.19 -10.15 15.38
N ARG A 127 5.38 -9.30 16.00
CA ARG A 127 3.92 -9.37 15.89
C ARG A 127 3.44 -8.32 14.89
N LEU A 128 2.51 -8.71 14.03
CA LEU A 128 1.91 -7.80 13.05
C LEU A 128 0.77 -7.00 13.70
N SER A 129 0.67 -5.72 13.35
CA SER A 129 -0.39 -4.85 13.89
C SER A 129 -1.74 -5.06 13.22
N GLY A 130 -1.75 -5.58 11.98
CA GLY A 130 -2.93 -5.65 11.15
C GLY A 130 -3.00 -4.56 10.08
N THR A 131 -2.04 -3.65 10.05
CA THR A 131 -1.92 -2.62 9.00
C THR A 131 -0.72 -2.93 8.13
N ARG A 132 -0.95 -2.88 6.81
CA ARG A 132 0.10 -3.06 5.80
C ARG A 132 -0.15 -2.14 4.63
N TRP A 133 0.88 -1.86 3.84
CA TRP A 133 0.69 -1.06 2.63
C TRP A 133 1.68 -1.45 1.55
N GLU A 134 1.31 -1.08 0.35
CA GLU A 134 2.09 -1.30 -0.86
C GLU A 134 2.36 0.05 -1.50
N VAL A 135 3.63 0.29 -1.85
CA VAL A 135 4.05 1.50 -2.57
C VAL A 135 4.51 1.05 -3.95
N TYR A 136 3.80 1.51 -4.98
CA TYR A 136 4.07 1.10 -6.35
C TYR A 136 5.05 2.07 -6.99
N GLY A 137 6.07 1.53 -7.65
CA GLY A 137 6.98 2.33 -8.47
C GLY A 137 6.29 2.79 -9.75
N HIS A 138 7.01 3.58 -10.53
CA HIS A 138 6.49 4.06 -11.81
C HIS A 138 6.23 2.90 -12.76
N TRP A 139 5.16 3.01 -13.54
CA TRP A 139 4.83 2.02 -14.55
C TRP A 139 5.93 1.91 -15.61
N THR A 140 6.19 0.70 -16.05
CA THR A 140 7.10 0.40 -17.16
C THR A 140 6.53 -0.77 -17.95
N ASP A 141 6.81 -0.82 -19.26
CA ASP A 141 6.39 -1.92 -20.12
C ASP A 141 7.20 -3.20 -19.90
N ASP A 142 8.36 -3.08 -19.24
CA ASP A 142 9.20 -4.23 -18.92
C ASP A 142 8.82 -4.75 -17.52
N PRO A 143 8.14 -5.92 -17.43
CA PRO A 143 7.72 -6.45 -16.12
C PRO A 143 8.86 -6.63 -15.12
N ALA A 144 10.07 -6.95 -15.61
CA ALA A 144 11.22 -7.13 -14.72
C ALA A 144 11.64 -5.84 -14.00
N LYS A 145 11.22 -4.69 -14.50
CA LYS A 145 11.53 -3.37 -13.93
C LYS A 145 10.39 -2.81 -13.07
N LEU A 146 9.25 -3.51 -12.98
CA LEU A 146 8.18 -3.11 -12.07
C LEU A 146 8.63 -3.34 -10.64
N ARG A 147 8.49 -2.31 -9.81
CA ARG A 147 8.88 -2.36 -8.41
C ARG A 147 7.67 -2.11 -7.52
N THR A 148 7.52 -2.93 -6.49
CA THR A 148 6.52 -2.71 -5.44
C THR A 148 7.19 -2.93 -4.10
N ASP A 149 7.12 -1.94 -3.22
CA ASP A 149 7.61 -2.07 -1.85
C ASP A 149 6.43 -2.47 -0.96
N VAL A 150 6.64 -3.50 -0.15
CA VAL A 150 5.63 -4.06 0.75
C VAL A 150 6.04 -3.79 2.18
N TYR A 151 5.14 -3.16 2.94
CA TYR A 151 5.37 -2.77 4.33
C TYR A 151 4.33 -3.40 5.25
N TYR A 152 4.78 -3.91 6.38
CA TYR A 152 3.92 -4.41 7.46
C TYR A 152 4.25 -3.67 8.74
N LEU A 153 3.27 -2.95 9.30
CA LEU A 153 3.43 -2.28 10.58
C LEU A 153 3.46 -3.30 11.69
N LEU A 154 4.46 -3.21 12.55
CA LEU A 154 4.60 -4.10 13.70
C LEU A 154 3.78 -3.60 14.88
N ALA A 155 3.30 -4.53 15.68
CA ALA A 155 2.54 -4.24 16.89
C ALA A 155 3.45 -3.76 18.03
#